data_916999563ea9242ffdc39b58905aac1c
#
_entry.id   916999563ea9242ffdc39b58905aac1c
#
_cell.length_a   1.000
_cell.length_b   1.000
_cell.length_c   1.000
_cell.angle_alpha   90.00
_cell.angle_beta   90.00
_cell.angle_gamma   90.00
#
_symmetry.space_group_name_H-M   'P 1'
#
loop_
_entity.id
_entity.type
_entity.pdbx_description
1 polymer ?
#
loop_
_entity_poly.entity_id
_entity_poly.type
_entity_poly.pdbx_seq_one_letter_code
_entity_poly.pdbx_strand_id
1 'polypeptide(L)'
;MLDGISIQEFGKRGIANVLICVIERAGEVYIPWGDFVMQKGDILSFVAHRKTVKSFMQKFGLKTKQVKNTMIVGGGKAAYYLANQLLGMGISVQIIEQNKARCEELSILLPKAVIINADGSDEEVLFEEGIEDVESFIPLTGIDEENIMLTLHAKQVSNAKVITKITRTNFKSVINNLDLGSLMY
;
A
#
# COMPACT_ATOMS: atom_id res chain seq x y z
N MET A 1 -6.02 21.91 -10.16
CA MET A 1 -7.48 21.70 -10.24
C MET A 1 -8.20 21.95 -8.90
N LEU A 2 -7.56 21.67 -7.76
CA LEU A 2 -8.05 22.00 -6.41
C LEU A 2 -7.38 23.26 -5.82
N ASP A 3 -6.36 23.78 -6.48
CA ASP A 3 -5.62 24.97 -6.08
C ASP A 3 -6.51 26.21 -6.10
N GLY A 4 -6.49 26.97 -5.01
CA GLY A 4 -7.30 28.19 -4.86
C GLY A 4 -8.78 27.93 -4.52
N ILE A 5 -9.21 26.68 -4.27
CA ILE A 5 -10.61 26.35 -3.95
C ILE A 5 -10.75 26.17 -2.45
N SER A 6 -11.80 26.76 -1.84
CA SER A 6 -12.13 26.52 -0.45
C SER A 6 -12.80 25.16 -0.24
N ILE A 7 -12.75 24.65 0.98
CA ILE A 7 -13.44 23.39 1.36
C ILE A 7 -14.94 23.51 1.12
N GLN A 8 -15.54 24.67 1.38
CA GLN A 8 -16.94 24.92 1.14
C GLN A 8 -17.30 24.88 -0.35
N GLU A 9 -16.48 25.50 -1.20
CA GLU A 9 -16.66 25.44 -2.67
C GLU A 9 -16.47 24.04 -3.21
N PHE A 10 -15.47 23.30 -2.67
CA PHE A 10 -15.26 21.90 -2.99
C PHE A 10 -16.53 21.08 -2.72
N GLY A 11 -17.17 21.26 -1.54
CA GLY A 11 -18.43 20.60 -1.22
C GLY A 11 -19.58 20.96 -2.18
N LYS A 12 -19.69 22.24 -2.61
CA LYS A 12 -20.72 22.73 -3.54
C LYS A 12 -20.55 22.18 -4.96
N ARG A 13 -19.36 21.78 -5.37
CA ARG A 13 -19.09 21.23 -6.71
C ARG A 13 -19.64 19.82 -6.94
N GLY A 14 -20.53 19.35 -6.06
CA GLY A 14 -21.25 18.09 -6.23
C GLY A 14 -20.40 16.85 -6.00
N ILE A 15 -19.40 16.95 -5.15
CA ILE A 15 -18.65 15.81 -4.64
C ILE A 15 -19.25 15.43 -3.28
N ALA A 16 -20.53 15.10 -3.32
CA ALA A 16 -21.24 14.59 -2.17
C ALA A 16 -20.53 13.33 -1.66
N ASN A 17 -20.37 13.22 -0.32
CA ASN A 17 -19.81 12.06 0.36
C ASN A 17 -18.27 11.90 0.32
N VAL A 18 -17.53 13.00 0.16
CA VAL A 18 -16.09 13.05 0.45
C VAL A 18 -15.87 14.08 1.56
N LEU A 19 -15.34 13.65 2.69
CA LEU A 19 -14.97 14.51 3.81
C LEU A 19 -13.45 14.68 3.84
N ILE A 20 -12.95 15.89 3.62
CA ILE A 20 -11.54 16.22 3.83
C ILE A 20 -11.34 16.40 5.33
N CYS A 21 -10.54 15.54 5.94
CA CYS A 21 -10.33 15.52 7.39
C CYS A 21 -9.08 16.28 7.81
N VAL A 22 -8.02 16.17 7.00
CA VAL A 22 -6.71 16.74 7.32
C VAL A 22 -6.07 17.25 6.03
N ILE A 23 -5.37 18.38 6.15
CA ILE A 23 -4.50 18.93 5.11
C ILE A 23 -3.11 19.10 5.71
N GLU A 24 -2.11 18.51 5.06
CA GLU A 24 -0.71 18.74 5.39
C GLU A 24 -0.10 19.70 4.36
N ARG A 25 0.52 20.76 4.83
CA ARG A 25 1.18 21.80 4.03
C ARG A 25 2.54 22.14 4.62
N ALA A 26 3.60 21.89 3.89
CA ALA A 26 4.97 22.14 4.31
C ALA A 26 5.35 21.51 5.68
N GLY A 27 4.82 20.31 5.97
CA GLY A 27 5.07 19.60 7.23
C GLY A 27 4.16 20.03 8.40
N GLU A 28 3.30 21.04 8.22
CA GLU A 28 2.28 21.43 9.20
C GLU A 28 0.93 20.76 8.89
N VAL A 29 0.22 20.36 9.93
CA VAL A 29 -1.05 19.65 9.86
C VAL A 29 -2.21 20.56 10.23
N TYR A 30 -3.18 20.69 9.34
CA TYR A 30 -4.38 21.49 9.50
C TYR A 30 -5.64 20.62 9.50
N ILE A 31 -6.57 20.93 10.42
CA ILE A 31 -7.95 20.45 10.33
C ILE A 31 -8.75 21.53 9.61
N PRO A 32 -9.14 21.33 8.33
CA PRO A 32 -9.67 22.39 7.53
C PRO A 32 -11.13 22.73 7.90
N TRP A 33 -11.44 24.01 7.93
CA TRP A 33 -12.80 24.54 8.02
C TRP A 33 -13.33 24.91 6.61
N GLY A 34 -14.60 25.29 6.51
CA GLY A 34 -15.24 25.58 5.22
C GLY A 34 -14.56 26.65 4.37
N ASP A 35 -13.96 27.63 4.99
CA ASP A 35 -13.23 28.75 4.36
C ASP A 35 -11.75 28.45 4.08
N PHE A 36 -11.24 27.29 4.54
CA PHE A 36 -9.86 26.91 4.28
C PHE A 36 -9.61 26.72 2.78
N VAL A 37 -8.65 27.45 2.22
CA VAL A 37 -8.29 27.42 0.80
C VAL A 37 -7.16 26.44 0.56
N MET A 38 -7.41 25.43 -0.27
CA MET A 38 -6.43 24.43 -0.68
C MET A 38 -5.40 25.05 -1.64
N GLN A 39 -4.15 24.60 -1.56
CA GLN A 39 -3.05 25.08 -2.38
C GLN A 39 -2.35 23.91 -3.08
N LYS A 40 -1.65 24.25 -4.17
CA LYS A 40 -0.80 23.28 -4.85
C LYS A 40 0.31 22.80 -3.92
N GLY A 41 0.46 21.49 -3.81
CA GLY A 41 1.43 20.85 -2.91
C GLY A 41 0.84 20.38 -1.59
N ASP A 42 -0.43 20.72 -1.27
CA ASP A 42 -1.10 20.17 -0.11
C ASP A 42 -1.30 18.65 -0.25
N ILE A 43 -1.08 17.93 0.84
CA ILE A 43 -1.45 16.52 0.97
C ILE A 43 -2.80 16.45 1.67
N LEU A 44 -3.79 15.88 0.99
CA LEU A 44 -5.16 15.80 1.48
C LEU A 44 -5.47 14.41 2.02
N SER A 45 -5.86 14.33 3.28
CA SER A 45 -6.44 13.12 3.89
C SER A 45 -7.94 13.25 3.92
N PHE A 46 -8.64 12.30 3.31
CA PHE A 46 -10.09 12.33 3.20
C PHE A 46 -10.73 10.97 3.51
N VAL A 47 -11.99 11.02 3.93
CA VAL A 47 -12.84 9.84 4.11
C VAL A 47 -13.96 9.86 3.09
N ALA A 48 -14.17 8.74 2.44
CA ALA A 48 -15.25 8.57 1.47
C ALA A 48 -15.65 7.09 1.35
N HIS A 49 -16.89 6.85 0.90
CA HIS A 49 -17.30 5.50 0.55
C HIS A 49 -16.51 5.00 -0.68
N ARG A 50 -16.09 3.71 -0.68
CA ARG A 50 -15.23 3.12 -1.73
C ARG A 50 -15.71 3.41 -3.17
N LYS A 51 -17.03 3.36 -3.42
CA LYS A 51 -17.60 3.69 -4.73
C LYS A 51 -17.41 5.17 -5.11
N THR A 52 -17.46 6.06 -4.12
CA THR A 52 -17.28 7.50 -4.30
C THR A 52 -15.84 7.87 -4.62
N VAL A 53 -14.85 7.17 -4.02
CA VAL A 53 -13.43 7.42 -4.27
C VAL A 53 -13.09 7.29 -5.75
N LYS A 54 -13.58 6.24 -6.41
CA LYS A 54 -13.30 6.02 -7.84
C LYS A 54 -13.83 7.16 -8.72
N SER A 55 -15.09 7.58 -8.50
CA SER A 55 -15.70 8.70 -9.25
C SER A 55 -15.04 10.05 -8.92
N PHE A 56 -14.62 10.25 -7.66
CA PHE A 56 -13.85 11.39 -7.22
C PHE A 56 -12.52 11.51 -7.96
N MET A 57 -11.73 10.44 -7.97
CA MET A 57 -10.44 10.40 -8.65
C MET A 57 -10.59 10.68 -10.16
N GLN A 58 -11.59 10.07 -10.80
CA GLN A 58 -11.87 10.30 -12.22
C GLN A 58 -12.25 11.75 -12.52
N LYS A 59 -13.11 12.36 -11.67
CA LYS A 59 -13.60 13.75 -11.85
C LYS A 59 -12.46 14.76 -11.77
N PHE A 60 -11.44 14.48 -10.94
CA PHE A 60 -10.27 15.35 -10.80
C PHE A 60 -9.08 14.96 -11.70
N GLY A 61 -9.28 14.02 -12.63
CA GLY A 61 -8.22 13.57 -13.52
C GLY A 61 -7.03 12.92 -12.79
N LEU A 62 -7.25 12.49 -11.54
CA LEU A 62 -6.25 11.80 -10.76
C LEU A 62 -6.17 10.36 -11.26
N LYS A 63 -5.13 10.08 -12.05
CA LYS A 63 -4.88 8.73 -12.54
C LYS A 63 -4.44 7.84 -11.36
N THR A 64 -5.31 6.97 -10.92
CA THR A 64 -4.91 5.87 -10.04
C THR A 64 -4.39 4.73 -10.92
N LYS A 65 -3.10 4.46 -10.85
CA LYS A 65 -2.56 3.22 -11.42
C LYS A 65 -3.02 2.08 -10.50
N GLN A 66 -3.99 1.30 -10.98
CA GLN A 66 -4.42 0.11 -10.25
C GLN A 66 -3.31 -0.93 -10.33
N VAL A 67 -2.89 -1.44 -9.19
CA VAL A 67 -1.95 -2.56 -9.09
C VAL A 67 -2.56 -3.80 -9.74
N LYS A 68 -1.82 -4.49 -10.58
CA LYS A 68 -2.26 -5.70 -11.28
C LYS A 68 -1.63 -6.97 -10.72
N ASN A 69 -0.44 -6.85 -10.17
CA ASN A 69 0.30 -7.95 -9.56
C ASN A 69 0.91 -7.53 -8.23
N THR A 70 1.09 -8.49 -7.35
CA THR A 70 1.62 -8.28 -6.01
C THR A 70 2.50 -9.46 -5.62
N MET A 71 3.70 -9.17 -5.13
CA MET A 71 4.57 -10.13 -4.46
C MET A 71 4.45 -9.95 -2.94
N ILE A 72 4.21 -11.03 -2.24
CA ILE A 72 4.13 -11.10 -0.77
C ILE A 72 5.26 -11.99 -0.29
N VAL A 73 6.05 -11.53 0.68
CA VAL A 73 7.08 -12.34 1.34
C VAL A 73 6.59 -12.73 2.74
N GLY A 74 6.50 -14.05 2.97
CA GLY A 74 5.93 -14.65 4.18
C GLY A 74 4.47 -15.09 4.00
N GLY A 75 4.21 -16.38 4.23
CA GLY A 75 2.92 -17.06 4.02
C GLY A 75 2.04 -17.17 5.27
N GLY A 76 2.18 -16.27 6.25
CA GLY A 76 1.42 -16.29 7.49
C GLY A 76 -0.08 -16.04 7.32
N LYS A 77 -0.81 -15.94 8.45
CA LYS A 77 -2.27 -15.68 8.43
C LYS A 77 -2.62 -14.37 7.71
N ALA A 78 -1.85 -13.31 7.94
CA ALA A 78 -2.07 -12.01 7.28
C ALA A 78 -1.94 -12.12 5.75
N ALA A 79 -0.92 -12.84 5.28
CA ALA A 79 -0.70 -13.09 3.85
C ALA A 79 -1.88 -13.84 3.21
N TYR A 80 -2.40 -14.86 3.88
CA TYR A 80 -3.57 -15.61 3.40
C TYR A 80 -4.79 -14.71 3.19
N TYR A 81 -5.17 -13.94 4.22
CA TYR A 81 -6.35 -13.07 4.11
C TYR A 81 -6.17 -11.95 3.09
N LEU A 82 -4.98 -11.35 3.04
CA LEU A 82 -4.65 -10.33 2.05
C LEU A 82 -4.70 -10.88 0.63
N ALA A 83 -4.04 -12.02 0.39
CA ALA A 83 -4.01 -12.67 -0.92
C ALA A 83 -5.43 -13.01 -1.42
N ASN A 84 -6.27 -13.56 -0.53
CA ASN A 84 -7.66 -13.88 -0.89
C ASN A 84 -8.45 -12.64 -1.31
N GLN A 85 -8.27 -11.50 -0.62
CA GLN A 85 -8.91 -10.23 -0.99
C GLN A 85 -8.36 -9.67 -2.32
N LEU A 86 -7.05 -9.71 -2.52
CA LEU A 86 -6.41 -9.21 -3.74
C LEU A 86 -6.83 -10.02 -4.96
N LEU A 87 -6.85 -11.36 -4.85
CA LEU A 87 -7.36 -12.26 -5.89
C LEU A 87 -8.82 -11.98 -6.22
N GLY A 88 -9.66 -11.72 -5.20
CA GLY A 88 -11.05 -11.31 -5.38
C GLY A 88 -11.21 -9.95 -6.08
N MET A 89 -10.19 -9.11 -6.06
CA MET A 89 -10.13 -7.83 -6.78
C MET A 89 -9.55 -7.95 -8.20
N GLY A 90 -9.16 -9.16 -8.63
CA GLY A 90 -8.53 -9.41 -9.92
C GLY A 90 -7.05 -9.05 -9.98
N ILE A 91 -6.37 -8.96 -8.82
CA ILE A 91 -4.94 -8.72 -8.71
C ILE A 91 -4.24 -10.08 -8.63
N SER A 92 -3.23 -10.31 -9.46
CA SER A 92 -2.40 -11.51 -9.40
C SER A 92 -1.53 -11.48 -8.14
N VAL A 93 -1.43 -12.61 -7.46
CA VAL A 93 -0.69 -12.72 -6.20
C VAL A 93 0.33 -13.83 -6.29
N GLN A 94 1.55 -13.51 -5.88
CA GLN A 94 2.67 -14.41 -5.69
C GLN A 94 3.09 -14.35 -4.22
N ILE A 95 3.28 -15.51 -3.58
CA ILE A 95 3.69 -15.61 -2.18
C ILE A 95 4.97 -16.44 -2.10
N ILE A 96 6.02 -15.85 -1.53
CA ILE A 96 7.28 -16.54 -1.22
C ILE A 96 7.24 -16.92 0.25
N GLU A 97 7.38 -18.22 0.55
CA GLU A 97 7.29 -18.79 1.89
C GLU A 97 8.32 -19.91 2.04
N GLN A 98 9.14 -19.83 3.10
CA GLN A 98 10.21 -20.80 3.33
C GLN A 98 9.71 -22.17 3.86
N ASN A 99 8.59 -22.18 4.57
CA ASN A 99 8.05 -23.40 5.16
C ASN A 99 7.27 -24.21 4.12
N LYS A 100 7.82 -25.36 3.72
CA LYS A 100 7.23 -26.23 2.72
C LYS A 100 5.80 -26.69 3.05
N ALA A 101 5.53 -27.11 4.29
CA ALA A 101 4.19 -27.53 4.68
C ALA A 101 3.18 -26.38 4.57
N ARG A 102 3.62 -25.15 4.87
CA ARG A 102 2.77 -23.96 4.71
C ARG A 102 2.53 -23.63 3.25
N CYS A 103 3.52 -23.80 2.38
CA CYS A 103 3.35 -23.66 0.94
C CYS A 103 2.30 -24.66 0.38
N GLU A 104 2.36 -25.92 0.80
CA GLU A 104 1.40 -26.94 0.41
C GLU A 104 -0.03 -26.57 0.86
N GLU A 105 -0.18 -26.12 2.10
CA GLU A 105 -1.46 -25.63 2.62
C GLU A 105 -2.00 -24.43 1.82
N LEU A 106 -1.14 -23.41 1.59
CA LEU A 106 -1.52 -22.21 0.84
C LEU A 106 -1.91 -22.53 -0.61
N SER A 107 -1.25 -23.48 -1.25
CA SER A 107 -1.57 -23.90 -2.61
C SER A 107 -2.98 -24.49 -2.73
N ILE A 108 -3.44 -25.17 -1.68
CA ILE A 108 -4.82 -25.68 -1.60
C ILE A 108 -5.83 -24.55 -1.34
N LEU A 109 -5.49 -23.66 -0.39
CA LEU A 109 -6.38 -22.58 0.06
C LEU A 109 -6.49 -21.42 -0.94
N LEU A 110 -5.45 -21.19 -1.73
CA LEU A 110 -5.34 -20.07 -2.68
C LEU A 110 -4.98 -20.60 -4.10
N PRO A 111 -5.85 -21.38 -4.75
CA PRO A 111 -5.51 -22.05 -6.01
C PRO A 111 -5.24 -21.11 -7.20
N LYS A 112 -5.49 -19.81 -7.03
CA LYS A 112 -5.21 -18.76 -8.03
C LYS A 112 -3.93 -17.97 -7.73
N ALA A 113 -3.31 -18.18 -6.57
CA ALA A 113 -2.03 -17.58 -6.25
C ALA A 113 -0.87 -18.46 -6.72
N VAL A 114 0.25 -17.84 -7.05
CA VAL A 114 1.52 -18.56 -7.24
C VAL A 114 2.18 -18.66 -5.87
N ILE A 115 2.47 -19.89 -5.44
CA ILE A 115 3.12 -20.16 -4.16
C ILE A 115 4.52 -20.68 -4.44
N ILE A 116 5.52 -20.02 -3.89
CA ILE A 116 6.93 -20.32 -4.10
C ILE A 116 7.53 -20.75 -2.76
N ASN A 117 8.10 -21.95 -2.74
CA ASN A 117 8.80 -22.44 -1.56
C ASN A 117 10.29 -22.04 -1.64
N ALA A 118 10.61 -20.90 -1.07
CA ALA A 118 11.96 -20.35 -1.03
C ALA A 118 12.16 -19.43 0.17
N ASP A 119 13.42 -19.09 0.44
CA ASP A 119 13.75 -18.06 1.41
C ASP A 119 13.60 -16.66 0.77
N GLY A 120 12.61 -15.91 1.18
CA GLY A 120 12.36 -14.57 0.65
C GLY A 120 13.34 -13.49 1.13
N SER A 121 14.29 -13.82 2.01
CA SER A 121 15.41 -12.95 2.38
C SER A 121 16.61 -13.05 1.41
N ASP A 122 16.58 -14.03 0.51
CA ASP A 122 17.58 -14.22 -0.52
C ASP A 122 17.26 -13.32 -1.72
N GLU A 123 18.19 -12.41 -2.03
CA GLU A 123 18.04 -11.46 -3.15
C GLU A 123 17.95 -12.17 -4.51
N GLU A 124 18.70 -13.27 -4.70
CA GLU A 124 18.69 -14.02 -5.97
C GLU A 124 17.30 -14.60 -6.21
N VAL A 125 16.65 -15.16 -5.17
CA VAL A 125 15.28 -15.65 -5.23
C VAL A 125 14.31 -14.53 -5.62
N LEU A 126 14.43 -13.35 -5.01
CA LEU A 126 13.57 -12.21 -5.33
C LEU A 126 13.71 -11.76 -6.79
N PHE A 127 14.94 -11.76 -7.32
CA PHE A 127 15.20 -11.42 -8.72
C PHE A 127 14.67 -12.49 -9.68
N GLU A 128 14.89 -13.78 -9.40
CA GLU A 128 14.36 -14.89 -10.20
C GLU A 128 12.82 -14.83 -10.28
N GLU A 129 12.18 -14.42 -9.18
CA GLU A 129 10.74 -14.32 -9.07
C GLU A 129 10.18 -12.95 -9.53
N GLY A 130 11.04 -12.10 -10.09
CA GLY A 130 10.65 -10.90 -10.82
C GLY A 130 10.31 -9.69 -9.94
N ILE A 131 11.03 -9.47 -8.84
CA ILE A 131 10.83 -8.29 -7.96
C ILE A 131 10.89 -6.96 -8.72
N GLU A 132 11.66 -6.88 -9.80
CA GLU A 132 11.83 -5.66 -10.59
C GLU A 132 10.53 -5.25 -11.32
N ASP A 133 9.68 -6.23 -11.68
CA ASP A 133 8.48 -6.05 -12.50
C ASP A 133 7.17 -6.03 -11.69
N VAL A 134 7.25 -6.24 -10.37
CA VAL A 134 6.04 -6.21 -9.54
C VAL A 134 5.52 -4.79 -9.36
N GLU A 135 4.20 -4.63 -9.39
CA GLU A 135 3.56 -3.34 -9.15
C GLU A 135 3.29 -3.08 -7.66
N SER A 136 3.31 -4.14 -6.84
CA SER A 136 3.25 -4.04 -5.38
C SER A 136 4.12 -5.11 -4.72
N PHE A 137 4.80 -4.73 -3.64
CA PHE A 137 5.64 -5.60 -2.82
C PHE A 137 5.26 -5.47 -1.35
N ILE A 138 4.99 -6.59 -0.68
CA ILE A 138 4.43 -6.59 0.68
C ILE A 138 5.16 -7.63 1.54
N PRO A 139 6.20 -7.24 2.30
CA PRO A 139 6.84 -8.11 3.27
C PRO A 139 5.95 -8.28 4.50
N LEU A 140 5.59 -9.53 4.80
CA LEU A 140 4.72 -9.95 5.89
C LEU A 140 5.36 -11.03 6.76
N THR A 141 6.67 -11.02 6.87
CA THR A 141 7.39 -11.97 7.72
C THR A 141 7.10 -11.73 9.21
N GLY A 142 7.57 -12.62 10.08
CA GLY A 142 7.46 -12.48 11.52
C GLY A 142 8.46 -11.49 12.13
N ILE A 143 9.41 -10.96 11.33
CA ILE A 143 10.57 -10.19 11.79
C ILE A 143 10.51 -8.79 11.19
N ASP A 144 10.33 -7.76 12.03
CA ASP A 144 10.17 -6.37 11.60
C ASP A 144 11.42 -5.85 10.86
N GLU A 145 12.62 -6.21 11.33
CA GLU A 145 13.89 -5.81 10.73
C GLU A 145 14.03 -6.39 9.31
N GLU A 146 13.61 -7.62 9.13
CA GLU A 146 13.59 -8.28 7.83
C GLU A 146 12.60 -7.59 6.88
N ASN A 147 11.39 -7.27 7.37
CA ASN A 147 10.40 -6.54 6.59
C ASN A 147 10.91 -5.15 6.16
N ILE A 148 11.69 -4.47 7.02
CA ILE A 148 12.32 -3.19 6.69
C ILE A 148 13.36 -3.37 5.59
N MET A 149 14.26 -4.35 5.74
CA MET A 149 15.32 -4.61 4.76
C MET A 149 14.74 -4.99 3.39
N LEU A 150 13.77 -5.88 3.37
CA LEU A 150 13.05 -6.27 2.16
C LEU A 150 12.35 -5.08 1.48
N THR A 151 11.76 -4.18 2.28
CA THR A 151 11.16 -2.93 1.78
C THR A 151 12.20 -2.04 1.10
N LEU A 152 13.32 -1.79 1.75
CA LEU A 152 14.38 -0.93 1.23
C LEU A 152 14.97 -1.53 -0.06
N HIS A 153 15.19 -2.84 -0.09
CA HIS A 153 15.64 -3.57 -1.27
C HIS A 153 14.63 -3.42 -2.42
N ALA A 154 13.36 -3.72 -2.19
CA ALA A 154 12.33 -3.59 -3.22
C ALA A 154 12.23 -2.17 -3.80
N LYS A 155 12.39 -1.14 -2.97
CA LYS A 155 12.41 0.27 -3.43
C LYS A 155 13.66 0.63 -4.21
N GLN A 156 14.77 -0.04 -3.99
CA GLN A 156 16.00 0.17 -4.74
C GLN A 156 15.92 -0.45 -6.14
N VAL A 157 15.32 -1.63 -6.26
CA VAL A 157 15.36 -2.42 -7.51
C VAL A 157 14.07 -2.30 -8.33
N SER A 158 13.00 -1.75 -7.80
CA SER A 158 11.70 -1.66 -8.48
C SER A 158 10.99 -0.31 -8.25
N ASN A 159 9.93 -0.09 -9.03
CA ASN A 159 8.98 1.01 -8.81
C ASN A 159 7.70 0.54 -8.10
N ALA A 160 7.77 -0.58 -7.40
CA ALA A 160 6.63 -1.17 -6.72
C ALA A 160 6.06 -0.25 -5.63
N LYS A 161 4.74 -0.29 -5.48
CA LYS A 161 4.10 0.24 -4.29
C LYS A 161 4.40 -0.70 -3.11
N VAL A 162 5.12 -0.20 -2.11
CA VAL A 162 5.50 -1.02 -0.95
C VAL A 162 4.56 -0.79 0.22
N ILE A 163 4.17 -1.86 0.92
CA ILE A 163 3.43 -1.83 2.17
C ILE A 163 4.19 -2.67 3.19
N THR A 164 4.77 -2.03 4.20
CA THR A 164 5.65 -2.67 5.18
C THR A 164 4.91 -2.98 6.46
N LYS A 165 4.94 -4.24 6.91
CA LYS A 165 4.40 -4.63 8.21
C LYS A 165 5.44 -4.37 9.31
N ILE A 166 5.03 -3.65 10.36
CA ILE A 166 5.80 -3.39 11.57
C ILE A 166 4.93 -3.75 12.77
N THR A 167 5.41 -4.65 13.60
CA THR A 167 4.68 -5.07 14.80
C THR A 167 5.11 -4.27 16.03
N ARG A 168 6.40 -3.90 16.11
CA ARG A 168 6.96 -3.17 17.24
C ARG A 168 6.94 -1.67 16.99
N THR A 169 6.43 -0.92 17.96
CA THR A 169 6.28 0.54 17.87
C THR A 169 7.37 1.33 18.59
N ASN A 170 8.36 0.62 19.19
CA ASN A 170 9.36 1.24 20.06
C ASN A 170 10.31 2.21 19.32
N PHE A 171 10.50 2.04 18.02
CA PHE A 171 11.41 2.86 17.19
C PHE A 171 10.67 3.72 16.17
N LYS A 172 9.46 4.18 16.49
CA LYS A 172 8.62 4.97 15.56
C LYS A 172 9.36 6.16 14.95
N SER A 173 10.15 6.89 15.74
CA SER A 173 10.90 8.05 15.25
C SER A 173 11.94 7.66 14.17
N VAL A 174 12.59 6.52 14.34
CA VAL A 174 13.55 6.00 13.35
C VAL A 174 12.82 5.49 12.11
N ILE A 175 11.76 4.69 12.33
CA ILE A 175 10.94 4.10 11.26
C ILE A 175 10.31 5.18 10.37
N ASN A 176 9.79 6.27 10.98
CA ASN A 176 9.17 7.37 10.24
C ASN A 176 10.16 8.17 9.38
N ASN A 177 11.47 8.12 9.71
CA ASN A 177 12.52 8.75 8.91
C ASN A 177 13.00 7.86 7.75
N LEU A 178 12.62 6.58 7.75
CA LEU A 178 12.89 5.67 6.65
C LEU A 178 11.71 5.75 5.66
N ASP A 179 12.02 5.88 4.39
CA ASP A 179 10.99 5.85 3.34
C ASP A 179 10.53 4.39 3.11
N LEU A 180 9.68 3.89 4.00
CA LEU A 180 9.15 2.52 3.97
C LEU A 180 7.82 2.38 3.22
N GLY A 181 7.38 3.40 2.51
CA GLY A 181 6.08 3.39 1.85
C GLY A 181 4.92 3.47 2.84
N SER A 182 3.88 2.64 2.65
CA SER A 182 2.76 2.57 3.60
C SER A 182 3.08 1.60 4.74
N LEU A 183 2.94 2.05 5.98
CA LEU A 183 3.16 1.20 7.17
C LEU A 183 1.86 0.53 7.62
N MET A 184 1.95 -0.75 8.00
CA MET A 184 0.89 -1.52 8.64
C MET A 184 1.40 -2.01 10.00
N TYR A 185 0.65 -1.68 11.07
CA TYR A 185 0.95 -2.07 12.44
C TYR A 185 0.04 -3.20 12.92
#